data_099255bca831565da522e3e8205a9bc1
#
_entry.id   099255bca831565da522e3e8205a9bc1
#
_cell.length_a   1.000
_cell.length_b   1.000
_cell.length_c   1.000
_cell.angle_alpha   90.00
_cell.angle_beta   90.00
_cell.angle_gamma   90.00
#
_symmetry.space_group_name_H-M   'P 1'
#
loop_
_entity.id
_entity.type
_entity.pdbx_description
1 polymer ?
#
loop_
_entity_poly.entity_id
_entity_poly.type
_entity_poly.pdbx_seq_one_letter_code
_entity_poly.pdbx_strand_id
1 'polypeptide(L)'
;LWHHSSSILERVETLFILYNTLNGKESECIRLFSLVINMAKEFARSFYSSKQWQECRNEYARRKHYLCEDCLRRGIYKPGVIVHHIEELTPFNITNPEIALGFDNLELLCRECHLREHDLEGGRWAKVNAAKKKEKRDSRRFSVDKFGRVTAK
;
A
#
# COMPACT_ATOMS: atom_id res chain seq x y z
N LEU A 1 18.28 -3.55 15.13
CA LEU A 1 18.19 -4.77 14.35
C LEU A 1 16.95 -5.56 14.73
N TRP A 2 15.75 -5.10 14.38
CA TRP A 2 14.51 -5.89 14.30
C TRP A 2 13.54 -5.13 13.42
N HIS A 3 13.66 -5.32 12.10
CA HIS A 3 12.63 -4.97 11.14
C HIS A 3 11.84 -6.23 10.83
N HIS A 4 10.68 -6.38 11.45
CA HIS A 4 9.63 -7.28 10.97
C HIS A 4 8.29 -6.62 11.30
N SER A 5 7.84 -5.75 10.41
CA SER A 5 6.43 -5.43 10.29
C SER A 5 5.82 -6.45 9.34
N SER A 6 5.62 -7.66 9.83
CA SER A 6 4.75 -8.62 9.16
C SER A 6 3.33 -8.11 9.29
N SER A 7 2.64 -7.90 8.18
CA SER A 7 1.24 -7.47 8.18
C SER A 7 0.39 -8.46 8.98
N ILE A 8 -0.69 -7.99 9.58
CA ILE A 8 -1.63 -8.87 10.31
C ILE A 8 -2.10 -10.02 9.42
N LEU A 9 -2.24 -9.79 8.12
CA LEU A 9 -2.58 -10.79 7.11
C LEU A 9 -1.53 -11.90 7.03
N GLU A 10 -0.22 -11.59 7.03
CA GLU A 10 0.84 -12.60 7.01
C GLU A 10 0.87 -13.43 8.30
N ARG A 11 0.64 -12.80 9.46
CA ARG A 11 0.54 -13.53 10.74
C ARG A 11 -0.68 -14.44 10.77
N VAL A 12 -1.81 -13.99 10.24
CA VAL A 12 -3.04 -14.79 10.13
C VAL A 12 -2.84 -15.92 9.12
N GLU A 13 -2.19 -15.67 7.98
CA GLU A 13 -1.85 -16.73 7.01
C GLU A 13 -0.88 -17.76 7.58
N THR A 14 0.13 -17.32 8.33
CA THR A 14 1.09 -18.24 8.97
C THR A 14 0.42 -19.10 10.04
N LEU A 15 -0.45 -18.50 10.87
CA LEU A 15 -1.25 -19.25 11.86
C LEU A 15 -2.24 -20.21 11.19
N PHE A 16 -2.82 -19.81 10.05
CA PHE A 16 -3.71 -20.65 9.25
C PHE A 16 -3.00 -21.87 8.66
N ILE A 17 -1.80 -21.69 8.10
CA ILE A 17 -0.98 -22.77 7.56
C ILE A 17 -0.56 -23.74 8.67
N LEU A 18 -0.11 -23.23 9.83
CA LEU A 18 0.26 -24.03 11.00
C LEU A 18 -0.92 -24.80 11.56
N TYR A 19 -2.09 -24.21 11.65
CA TYR A 19 -3.31 -24.85 12.15
C TYR A 19 -3.80 -25.96 11.22
N ASN A 20 -3.77 -25.73 9.89
CA ASN A 20 -4.15 -26.75 8.90
C ASN A 20 -3.20 -27.95 8.88
N THR A 21 -1.90 -27.69 9.10
CA THR A 21 -0.89 -28.76 9.17
C THR A 21 -1.08 -29.64 10.41
N LEU A 22 -1.64 -29.09 11.49
CA LEU A 22 -1.81 -29.79 12.75
C LEU A 22 -3.14 -30.54 12.90
N ASN A 23 -4.25 -30.07 12.27
CA ASN A 23 -5.60 -30.54 12.60
C ASN A 23 -6.47 -31.08 11.45
N GLY A 24 -6.04 -31.01 10.20
CA GLY A 24 -6.72 -31.65 9.05
C GLY A 24 -8.19 -31.25 8.76
N LYS A 25 -8.71 -30.16 9.37
CA LYS A 25 -10.09 -29.70 9.18
C LYS A 25 -10.15 -28.40 8.37
N GLU A 26 -10.03 -28.55 7.06
CA GLU A 26 -9.99 -27.42 6.08
C GLU A 26 -11.24 -26.50 6.11
N SER A 27 -12.42 -27.04 6.37
CA SER A 27 -13.68 -26.30 6.20
C SER A 27 -13.98 -25.25 7.29
N GLU A 28 -13.64 -25.51 8.54
CA GLU A 28 -13.88 -24.57 9.65
C GLU A 28 -12.88 -23.43 9.66
N CYS A 29 -11.64 -23.69 9.31
CA CYS A 29 -10.60 -22.68 9.20
C CYS A 29 -10.85 -21.67 8.11
N ILE A 30 -11.35 -22.09 6.93
CA ILE A 30 -11.72 -21.19 5.83
C ILE A 30 -12.86 -20.26 6.28
N ARG A 31 -13.82 -20.74 7.05
CA ARG A 31 -14.91 -19.92 7.60
C ARG A 31 -14.40 -18.88 8.61
N LEU A 32 -13.52 -19.28 9.53
CA LEU A 32 -12.94 -18.35 10.51
C LEU A 32 -12.05 -17.31 9.83
N PHE A 33 -11.26 -17.71 8.85
CA PHE A 33 -10.43 -16.79 8.05
C PHE A 33 -11.29 -15.79 7.26
N SER A 34 -12.37 -16.23 6.63
CA SER A 34 -13.32 -15.35 5.95
C SER A 34 -14.01 -14.38 6.90
N LEU A 35 -14.33 -14.80 8.11
CA LEU A 35 -14.91 -13.93 9.15
C LEU A 35 -13.90 -12.86 9.59
N VAL A 36 -12.65 -13.22 9.84
CA VAL A 36 -11.59 -12.28 10.25
C VAL A 36 -11.33 -11.24 9.15
N ILE A 37 -11.25 -11.68 7.88
CA ILE A 37 -11.08 -10.75 6.74
C ILE A 37 -12.29 -9.82 6.60
N ASN A 38 -13.51 -10.32 6.77
CA ASN A 38 -14.71 -9.49 6.67
C ASN A 38 -14.79 -8.48 7.83
N MET A 39 -14.46 -8.88 9.04
CA MET A 39 -14.37 -7.96 10.18
C MET A 39 -13.30 -6.87 9.94
N ALA A 40 -12.13 -7.25 9.41
CA ALA A 40 -11.08 -6.29 9.07
C ALA A 40 -11.53 -5.27 8.00
N LYS A 41 -12.33 -5.69 7.02
CA LYS A 41 -12.90 -4.78 6.01
C LYS A 41 -13.98 -3.85 6.57
N GLU A 42 -14.79 -4.34 7.50
CA GLU A 42 -15.90 -3.56 8.08
C GLU A 42 -15.40 -2.46 9.00
N PHE A 43 -14.43 -2.74 9.88
CA PHE A 43 -13.89 -1.69 10.74
C PHE A 43 -13.24 -0.58 9.94
N ALA A 44 -12.46 -0.94 8.91
CA ALA A 44 -11.81 0.02 8.04
C ALA A 44 -12.83 0.87 7.27
N ARG A 45 -13.90 0.26 6.74
CA ARG A 45 -14.96 0.99 6.04
C ARG A 45 -15.64 2.00 6.95
N SER A 46 -16.03 1.61 8.16
CA SER A 46 -16.67 2.49 9.14
C SER A 46 -15.80 3.71 9.46
N PHE A 47 -14.51 3.50 9.73
CA PHE A 47 -13.55 4.56 10.02
C PHE A 47 -13.38 5.49 8.82
N TYR A 48 -13.05 4.96 7.64
CA TYR A 48 -12.76 5.78 6.46
C TYR A 48 -13.98 6.53 5.90
N SER A 49 -15.20 6.09 6.23
CA SER A 49 -16.44 6.83 5.94
C SER A 49 -16.83 7.85 7.00
N SER A 50 -16.19 7.84 8.17
CA SER A 50 -16.52 8.74 9.28
C SER A 50 -16.24 10.21 8.93
N LYS A 51 -17.06 11.11 9.51
CA LYS A 51 -16.89 12.55 9.36
C LYS A 51 -15.54 13.01 9.91
N GLN A 52 -15.12 12.46 11.05
CA GLN A 52 -13.84 12.80 11.68
C GLN A 52 -12.66 12.51 10.77
N TRP A 53 -12.63 11.34 10.14
CA TRP A 53 -11.58 11.01 9.17
C TRP A 53 -11.61 11.93 7.94
N GLN A 54 -12.79 12.21 7.40
CA GLN A 54 -12.91 13.08 6.22
C GLN A 54 -12.40 14.50 6.51
N GLU A 55 -12.72 15.05 7.67
CA GLU A 55 -12.23 16.37 8.11
C GLU A 55 -10.71 16.35 8.34
N CYS A 56 -10.20 15.34 9.07
CA CYS A 56 -8.77 15.16 9.32
C CYS A 56 -7.98 15.06 8.01
N ARG A 57 -8.40 14.20 7.10
CA ARG A 57 -7.78 14.00 5.78
C ARG A 57 -7.73 15.28 4.96
N ASN A 58 -8.84 16.02 4.92
CA ASN A 58 -8.93 17.25 4.12
C ASN A 58 -8.04 18.33 4.71
N GLU A 59 -8.02 18.48 6.05
CA GLU A 59 -7.16 19.44 6.73
C GLU A 59 -5.68 19.10 6.55
N TYR A 60 -5.31 17.80 6.65
CA TYR A 60 -3.94 17.37 6.41
C TYR A 60 -3.50 17.68 4.98
N ALA A 61 -4.30 17.32 3.97
CA ALA A 61 -4.00 17.59 2.57
C ALA A 61 -3.84 19.10 2.30
N ARG A 62 -4.68 19.94 2.93
CA ARG A 62 -4.60 21.40 2.84
C ARG A 62 -3.28 21.92 3.40
N ARG A 63 -2.85 21.44 4.58
CA ARG A 63 -1.57 21.84 5.21
C ARG A 63 -0.35 21.44 4.37
N LYS A 64 -0.45 20.34 3.63
CA LYS A 64 0.59 19.87 2.71
C LYS A 64 0.47 20.45 1.29
N HIS A 65 -0.34 21.50 1.14
CA HIS A 65 -0.56 22.22 -0.15
C HIS A 65 -0.97 21.27 -1.28
N TYR A 66 -1.62 20.15 -0.97
CA TYR A 66 -2.01 19.10 -1.91
C TYR A 66 -0.84 18.52 -2.74
N LEU A 67 0.40 18.58 -2.21
CA LEU A 67 1.58 18.04 -2.86
C LEU A 67 1.96 16.68 -2.26
N CYS A 68 2.38 15.75 -3.12
CA CYS A 68 2.91 14.47 -2.69
C CYS A 68 4.23 14.65 -1.94
N GLU A 69 4.28 14.26 -0.66
CA GLU A 69 5.44 14.47 0.21
C GLU A 69 6.66 13.68 -0.24
N ASP A 70 6.48 12.44 -0.72
CA ASP A 70 7.58 11.63 -1.24
C ASP A 70 8.16 12.19 -2.57
N CYS A 71 7.31 12.69 -3.47
CA CYS A 71 7.77 13.37 -4.67
C CYS A 71 8.50 14.67 -4.32
N LEU A 72 7.99 15.43 -3.35
CA LEU A 72 8.59 16.69 -2.89
C LEU A 72 9.98 16.48 -2.28
N ARG A 73 10.19 15.42 -1.49
CA ARG A 73 11.52 15.03 -0.97
C ARG A 73 12.54 14.76 -2.10
N ARG A 74 12.07 14.38 -3.27
CA ARG A 74 12.89 14.16 -4.46
C ARG A 74 12.95 15.37 -5.40
N GLY A 75 12.46 16.53 -4.98
CA GLY A 75 12.43 17.76 -5.78
C GLY A 75 11.41 17.75 -6.92
N ILE A 76 10.39 16.86 -6.87
CA ILE A 76 9.37 16.72 -7.91
C ILE A 76 8.06 17.26 -7.37
N TYR A 77 7.50 18.27 -8.05
CA TYR A 77 6.19 18.83 -7.70
C TYR A 77 5.08 18.03 -8.37
N LYS A 78 4.40 17.18 -7.57
CA LYS A 78 3.31 16.33 -8.03
C LYS A 78 2.15 16.38 -7.06
N PRO A 79 0.88 16.45 -7.53
CA PRO A 79 -0.29 16.43 -6.66
C PRO A 79 -0.35 15.16 -5.82
N GLY A 80 -0.57 15.33 -4.51
CA GLY A 80 -0.94 14.26 -3.59
C GLY A 80 -2.46 14.06 -3.61
N VAL A 81 -2.90 12.82 -3.65
CA VAL A 81 -4.32 12.46 -3.76
C VAL A 81 -4.78 11.46 -2.69
N ILE A 82 -3.84 10.82 -2.03
CA ILE A 82 -4.10 9.79 -1.01
C ILE A 82 -3.40 10.20 0.28
N VAL A 83 -4.15 10.34 1.36
CA VAL A 83 -3.60 10.44 2.70
C VAL A 83 -3.44 9.01 3.23
N HIS A 84 -2.20 8.62 3.43
CA HIS A 84 -1.76 7.30 3.85
C HIS A 84 -1.40 7.32 5.34
N HIS A 85 -1.67 6.23 6.06
CA HIS A 85 -1.17 6.04 7.43
C HIS A 85 0.19 5.35 7.37
N ILE A 86 1.20 5.96 7.99
CA ILE A 86 2.56 5.42 8.07
C ILE A 86 2.55 4.13 8.91
N GLU A 87 1.95 4.18 10.10
CA GLU A 87 1.58 3.01 10.87
C GLU A 87 0.18 2.57 10.46
N GLU A 88 0.08 1.37 9.90
CA GLU A 88 -1.17 0.82 9.38
C GLU A 88 -2.23 0.70 10.49
N LEU A 89 -3.47 1.08 10.15
CA LEU A 89 -4.59 0.94 11.08
C LEU A 89 -5.03 -0.51 11.20
N THR A 90 -5.19 -0.93 12.44
CA THR A 90 -5.65 -2.24 12.86
C THR A 90 -6.90 -2.11 13.73
N PRO A 91 -7.68 -3.18 13.93
CA PRO A 91 -8.79 -3.16 14.89
C PRO A 91 -8.38 -2.78 16.31
N PHE A 92 -7.08 -2.91 16.65
CA PHE A 92 -6.56 -2.67 17.99
C PHE A 92 -6.11 -1.22 18.20
N ASN A 93 -5.62 -0.54 17.15
CA ASN A 93 -5.10 0.82 17.25
C ASN A 93 -6.02 1.90 16.69
N ILE A 94 -7.08 1.52 15.96
CA ILE A 94 -8.00 2.47 15.32
C ILE A 94 -8.76 3.37 16.31
N THR A 95 -8.91 2.93 17.55
CA THR A 95 -9.53 3.71 18.62
C THR A 95 -8.57 4.71 19.26
N ASN A 96 -7.27 4.60 18.96
CA ASN A 96 -6.28 5.56 19.43
C ASN A 96 -6.26 6.79 18.48
N PRO A 97 -6.72 7.97 18.92
CA PRO A 97 -6.79 9.14 18.05
C PRO A 97 -5.42 9.65 17.59
N GLU A 98 -4.36 9.40 18.35
CA GLU A 98 -2.99 9.77 17.97
C GLU A 98 -2.50 8.96 16.77
N ILE A 99 -2.92 7.71 16.64
CA ILE A 99 -2.57 6.84 15.51
C ILE A 99 -3.55 7.05 14.37
N ALA A 100 -4.86 7.09 14.67
CA ALA A 100 -5.89 7.11 13.64
C ALA A 100 -6.11 8.50 12.98
N LEU A 101 -5.89 9.58 13.74
CA LEU A 101 -6.12 10.95 13.29
C LEU A 101 -4.91 11.87 13.50
N GLY A 102 -3.84 11.36 14.12
CA GLY A 102 -2.61 12.12 14.37
C GLY A 102 -1.86 12.44 13.07
N PHE A 103 -1.53 13.70 12.87
CA PHE A 103 -0.82 14.15 11.65
C PHE A 103 0.59 13.57 11.51
N ASP A 104 1.22 13.15 12.61
CA ASP A 104 2.54 12.53 12.61
C ASP A 104 2.51 11.11 12.02
N ASN A 105 1.33 10.48 12.02
CA ASN A 105 1.10 9.17 11.40
C ASN A 105 0.52 9.27 9.99
N LEU A 106 0.44 10.46 9.39
CA LEU A 106 -0.14 10.66 8.06
C LEU A 106 0.92 11.11 7.06
N GLU A 107 0.75 10.69 5.82
CA GLU A 107 1.55 11.14 4.69
C GLU A 107 0.67 11.33 3.45
N LEU A 108 0.83 12.46 2.74
CA LEU A 108 0.09 12.74 1.51
C LEU A 108 0.88 12.25 0.30
N LEU A 109 0.36 11.25 -0.40
CA LEU A 109 1.02 10.59 -1.51
C LEU A 109 0.27 10.74 -2.83
N CYS A 110 1.00 10.74 -3.93
CA CYS A 110 0.43 10.49 -5.25
C CYS A 110 0.20 8.97 -5.42
N ARG A 111 -0.61 8.60 -6.40
CA ARG A 111 -0.98 7.19 -6.62
C ARG A 111 0.23 6.27 -6.79
N GLU A 112 1.25 6.71 -7.51
CA GLU A 112 2.45 5.90 -7.77
C GLU A 112 3.32 5.72 -6.53
N CYS A 113 3.45 6.77 -5.69
CA CYS A 113 4.18 6.67 -4.43
C CYS A 113 3.45 5.76 -3.46
N HIS A 114 2.14 5.93 -3.29
CA HIS A 114 1.30 5.07 -2.46
C HIS A 114 1.36 3.59 -2.88
N LEU A 115 1.30 3.30 -4.19
CA LEU A 115 1.46 1.93 -4.68
C LEU A 115 2.85 1.37 -4.35
N ARG A 116 3.88 2.20 -4.35
CA ARG A 116 5.25 1.78 -4.03
C ARG A 116 5.41 1.45 -2.55
N GLU A 117 4.79 2.19 -1.64
CA GLU A 117 4.76 1.85 -0.22
C GLU A 117 4.18 0.44 0.01
N HIS A 118 3.08 0.12 -0.64
CA HIS A 118 2.48 -1.22 -0.58
C HIS A 118 3.23 -2.28 -1.40
N ASP A 119 4.08 -1.91 -2.38
CA ASP A 119 4.82 -2.82 -3.25
C ASP A 119 6.19 -3.25 -2.68
N LEU A 120 6.70 -2.57 -1.67
CA LEU A 120 7.95 -2.95 -0.99
C LEU A 120 7.85 -4.34 -0.34
N GLU A 121 6.64 -4.85 -0.17
CA GLU A 121 6.35 -6.19 0.36
C GLU A 121 6.14 -7.27 -0.71
N GLY A 122 6.51 -7.04 -1.97
CA GLY A 122 6.48 -8.08 -3.02
C GLY A 122 5.13 -8.29 -3.71
N GLY A 123 4.23 -7.32 -3.65
CA GLY A 123 2.89 -7.37 -4.22
C GLY A 123 2.83 -7.50 -5.75
N ARG A 124 1.61 -7.68 -6.27
CA ARG A 124 1.31 -7.82 -7.72
C ARG A 124 1.92 -6.68 -8.55
N TRP A 125 2.00 -5.48 -8.00
CA TRP A 125 2.52 -4.28 -8.67
C TRP A 125 4.05 -4.25 -8.78
N ALA A 126 4.79 -4.86 -7.86
CA ALA A 126 6.24 -5.02 -7.99
C ALA A 126 6.58 -5.79 -9.27
N LYS A 127 5.83 -6.84 -9.58
CA LYS A 127 5.98 -7.62 -10.84
C LYS A 127 5.64 -6.79 -12.08
N VAL A 128 4.55 -6.01 -12.03
CA VAL A 128 4.12 -5.14 -13.13
C VAL A 128 5.13 -4.01 -13.36
N ASN A 129 5.64 -3.40 -12.30
CA ASN A 129 6.65 -2.33 -12.41
C ASN A 129 8.00 -2.87 -12.88
N ALA A 130 8.39 -4.08 -12.46
CA ALA A 130 9.58 -4.77 -12.97
C ALA A 130 9.46 -5.07 -14.47
N ALA A 131 8.29 -5.55 -14.93
CA ALA A 131 8.00 -5.80 -16.34
C ALA A 131 8.09 -4.51 -17.18
N LYS A 132 7.43 -3.42 -16.73
CA LYS A 132 7.51 -2.10 -17.38
C LYS A 132 8.93 -1.53 -17.42
N LYS A 133 9.71 -1.73 -16.34
CA LYS A 133 11.11 -1.31 -16.29
C LYS A 133 11.98 -2.11 -17.27
N LYS A 134 11.71 -3.40 -17.42
CA LYS A 134 12.38 -4.27 -18.41
C LYS A 134 12.03 -3.82 -19.82
N GLU A 135 10.76 -3.62 -20.15
CA GLU A 135 10.28 -3.15 -21.44
C GLU A 135 10.91 -1.79 -21.83
N LYS A 136 10.93 -0.82 -20.89
CA LYS A 136 11.59 0.48 -21.10
C LYS A 136 13.12 0.37 -21.28
N ARG A 137 13.75 -0.65 -20.68
CA ARG A 137 15.18 -0.92 -20.85
C ARG A 137 15.47 -1.55 -22.19
N ASP A 138 14.61 -2.48 -22.62
CA ASP A 138 14.73 -3.17 -23.91
C ASP A 138 14.45 -2.21 -25.07
N SER A 139 13.47 -1.31 -24.95
CA SER A 139 13.22 -0.26 -25.96
C SER A 139 14.36 0.74 -26.14
N ARG A 140 15.24 0.91 -25.14
CA ARG A 140 16.44 1.74 -25.26
C ARG A 140 17.62 1.04 -25.96
N ARG A 141 17.56 -0.28 -26.11
CA ARG A 141 18.59 -1.07 -26.79
C ARG A 141 18.48 -0.98 -28.32
N PHE A 142 17.33 -0.55 -28.82
CA PHE A 142 17.04 -0.47 -30.23
C PHE A 142 16.67 0.96 -30.62
N SER A 143 17.17 1.40 -31.75
CA SER A 143 16.75 2.63 -32.40
C SER A 143 16.30 2.34 -33.82
N VAL A 144 15.35 3.13 -34.31
CA VAL A 144 14.90 3.04 -35.70
C VAL A 144 15.56 4.17 -36.47
N ASP A 145 16.25 3.84 -37.56
CA ASP A 145 16.86 4.83 -38.44
C ASP A 145 15.78 5.56 -39.28
N LYS A 146 16.19 6.59 -39.98
CA LYS A 146 15.31 7.37 -40.88
C LYS A 146 14.70 6.57 -42.04
N PHE A 147 15.12 5.33 -42.23
CA PHE A 147 14.61 4.41 -43.26
C PHE A 147 13.78 3.29 -42.65
N GLY A 148 13.44 3.35 -41.34
CA GLY A 148 12.61 2.37 -40.65
C GLY A 148 13.38 1.09 -40.24
N ARG A 149 14.71 1.05 -40.35
CA ARG A 149 15.53 -0.11 -39.95
C ARG A 149 15.85 -0.07 -38.48
N VAL A 150 15.64 -1.20 -37.79
CA VAL A 150 15.92 -1.35 -36.35
C VAL A 150 17.41 -1.63 -36.20
N THR A 151 18.10 -0.79 -35.44
CA THR A 151 19.53 -0.93 -35.11
C THR A 151 19.70 -1.10 -33.60
N ALA A 152 20.56 -2.03 -33.20
CA ALA A 152 20.98 -2.12 -31.79
C ALA A 152 21.95 -0.98 -31.47
N LYS A 153 21.78 -0.37 -30.30
CA LYS A 153 22.74 0.64 -29.78
C LYS A 153 23.83 -0.02 -28.99
#